data_b6e603f4c7187f659aedd9e68bbda0fa
#
_entry.id   b6e603f4c7187f659aedd9e68bbda0fa
#
_cell.length_a   1.000
_cell.length_b   1.000
_cell.length_c   1.000
_cell.angle_alpha   90.00
_cell.angle_beta   90.00
_cell.angle_gamma   90.00
#
_symmetry.space_group_name_H-M   'P 1'
#
loop_
_entity.id
_entity.type
_entity.pdbx_description
1 polymer ?
#
loop_
_entity_poly.entity_id
_entity_poly.type
_entity_poly.pdbx_seq_one_letter_code
_entity_poly.pdbx_strand_id
1 'polypeptide(L)'
;EVRDELQERIDSAIEAGIDPEQIIIDPGLGFAKLPEHNWELLRNIDRLALLGYPLLIGASRKRFLGELTGETNPDNREAASIAITTLVARQSVWGVRTHSVKPHRDAIASVQAMAKDKVES
;
A
#
# COMPACT_ATOMS: atom_id res chain seq x y z
N GLU A 1 -16.75 -1.29 -3.59
CA GLU A 1 -16.76 -2.13 -2.40
C GLU A 1 -15.81 -1.62 -1.36
N VAL A 2 -14.53 -1.96 -1.44
CA VAL A 2 -13.55 -1.41 -0.50
C VAL A 2 -13.54 0.12 -0.59
N ARG A 3 -13.60 0.65 -1.79
CA ARG A 3 -13.65 2.08 -2.02
C ARG A 3 -14.86 2.71 -1.35
N ASP A 4 -16.02 2.08 -1.49
CA ASP A 4 -17.25 2.61 -0.91
C ASP A 4 -17.22 2.55 0.62
N GLU A 5 -16.68 1.47 1.17
CA GLU A 5 -16.50 1.33 2.61
C GLU A 5 -15.55 2.39 3.16
N LEU A 6 -14.45 2.65 2.46
CA LEU A 6 -13.50 3.68 2.87
C LEU A 6 -14.15 5.06 2.82
N GLN A 7 -14.94 5.33 1.79
CA GLN A 7 -15.64 6.61 1.68
C GLN A 7 -16.59 6.80 2.86
N GLU A 8 -17.33 5.76 3.23
CA GLU A 8 -18.22 5.83 4.38
C GLU A 8 -17.47 6.12 5.67
N ARG A 9 -16.31 5.50 5.86
CA ARG A 9 -15.49 5.73 7.05
C ARG A 9 -14.91 7.14 7.07
N ILE A 10 -14.52 7.64 5.93
CA ILE A 10 -14.05 9.02 5.81
C ILE A 10 -15.17 9.99 6.20
N ASP A 11 -16.35 9.77 5.65
CA ASP A 11 -17.51 10.62 5.94
C ASP A 11 -17.84 10.61 7.44
N SER A 12 -17.80 9.44 8.06
CA SER A 12 -18.06 9.29 9.49
C SER A 12 -17.02 10.02 10.34
N ALA A 13 -15.75 9.96 9.94
CA ALA A 13 -14.66 10.63 10.62
C ALA A 13 -14.84 12.14 10.56
N ILE A 14 -15.19 12.66 9.41
CA ILE A 14 -15.41 14.09 9.21
C ILE A 14 -16.60 14.56 10.03
N GLU A 15 -17.68 13.80 10.04
CA GLU A 15 -18.85 14.12 10.86
C GLU A 15 -18.51 14.14 12.35
N ALA A 16 -17.58 13.29 12.77
CA ALA A 16 -17.14 13.24 14.17
C ALA A 16 -16.17 14.38 14.52
N GLY A 17 -15.83 15.24 13.58
CA GLY A 17 -15.00 16.42 13.83
C GLY A 17 -13.55 16.29 13.45
N ILE A 18 -13.17 15.21 12.76
CA ILE A 18 -11.78 15.05 12.31
C ILE A 18 -11.55 15.89 11.05
N ASP A 19 -10.45 16.65 11.05
CA ASP A 19 -10.07 17.47 9.92
C ASP A 19 -9.72 16.56 8.73
N PRO A 20 -10.31 16.78 7.55
CA PRO A 20 -9.97 15.99 6.36
C PRO A 20 -8.47 15.93 6.05
N GLU A 21 -7.73 16.99 6.38
CA GLU A 21 -6.29 17.02 6.14
C GLU A 21 -5.50 16.08 7.05
N GLN A 22 -6.13 15.54 8.09
CA GLN A 22 -5.51 14.63 9.03
C GLN A 22 -5.81 13.17 8.74
N ILE A 23 -6.51 12.89 7.62
CA ILE A 23 -6.94 11.53 7.29
C ILE A 23 -5.94 10.88 6.35
N ILE A 24 -5.49 9.68 6.73
CA ILE A 24 -4.70 8.78 5.89
C ILE A 24 -5.47 7.48 5.80
N ILE A 25 -5.64 6.93 4.60
CA ILE A 25 -6.41 5.71 4.42
C ILE A 25 -5.51 4.49 4.27
N ASP A 26 -5.91 3.41 4.96
CA ASP A 26 -5.26 2.10 4.88
C ASP A 26 -6.34 1.10 4.45
N PRO A 27 -6.27 0.56 3.23
CA PRO A 27 -7.30 -0.36 2.75
C PRO A 27 -7.30 -1.73 3.41
N GLY A 28 -6.36 -1.98 4.33
CA GLY A 28 -6.40 -3.19 5.14
C GLY A 28 -5.98 -4.45 4.41
N LEU A 29 -4.87 -4.42 3.68
CA LEU A 29 -4.31 -5.62 3.07
C LEU A 29 -4.07 -6.69 4.11
N GLY A 30 -4.40 -7.94 3.76
CA GLY A 30 -4.23 -9.07 4.66
C GLY A 30 -5.44 -9.34 5.53
N PHE A 31 -6.39 -8.43 5.58
CA PHE A 31 -7.65 -8.64 6.30
C PHE A 31 -8.74 -9.19 5.38
N ALA A 32 -8.48 -9.26 4.09
CA ALA A 32 -9.40 -9.88 3.14
C ALA A 32 -9.45 -11.38 3.38
N LYS A 33 -10.58 -11.99 3.12
CA LYS A 33 -10.79 -13.41 3.37
C LYS A 33 -10.07 -14.31 2.37
N LEU A 34 -9.88 -13.84 1.15
CA LEU A 34 -9.22 -14.59 0.09
C LEU A 34 -8.01 -13.81 -0.43
N PRO A 35 -6.90 -14.51 -0.76
CA PRO A 35 -5.71 -13.86 -1.27
C PRO A 35 -5.96 -13.01 -2.52
N GLU A 36 -6.82 -13.45 -3.43
CA GLU A 36 -7.08 -12.71 -4.66
C GLU A 36 -7.73 -11.36 -4.40
N HIS A 37 -8.40 -11.16 -3.28
CA HIS A 37 -8.94 -9.86 -2.92
C HIS A 37 -7.82 -8.86 -2.63
N ASN A 38 -6.73 -9.33 -2.02
CA ASN A 38 -5.57 -8.49 -1.75
C ASN A 38 -4.87 -8.09 -3.06
N TRP A 39 -4.73 -9.04 -3.98
CA TRP A 39 -4.11 -8.76 -5.28
C TRP A 39 -4.96 -7.81 -6.11
N GLU A 40 -6.27 -8.00 -6.09
CA GLU A 40 -7.18 -7.10 -6.77
C GLU A 40 -7.08 -5.68 -6.22
N LEU A 41 -7.00 -5.55 -4.90
CA LEU A 41 -6.86 -4.27 -4.24
C LEU A 41 -5.56 -3.57 -4.66
N LEU A 42 -4.45 -4.32 -4.68
CA LEU A 42 -3.17 -3.79 -5.10
C LEU A 42 -3.16 -3.36 -6.58
N ARG A 43 -3.87 -4.09 -7.43
CA ARG A 43 -3.99 -3.73 -8.85
C ARG A 43 -4.80 -2.45 -9.07
N ASN A 44 -5.63 -2.08 -8.10
CA ASN A 44 -6.55 -0.95 -8.24
C ASN A 44 -6.23 0.20 -7.28
N ILE A 45 -4.97 0.33 -6.89
CA ILE A 45 -4.53 1.40 -5.99
C ILE A 45 -4.87 2.79 -6.55
N ASP A 46 -4.71 2.97 -7.85
CA ASP A 46 -5.02 4.25 -8.49
C ASP A 46 -6.48 4.66 -8.31
N ARG A 47 -7.39 3.70 -8.26
CA ARG A 47 -8.81 3.98 -7.99
C ARG A 47 -9.03 4.44 -6.56
N LEU A 48 -8.29 3.85 -5.62
CA LEU A 48 -8.35 4.27 -4.22
C LEU A 48 -7.76 5.66 -4.05
N ALA A 49 -6.73 5.99 -4.83
CA ALA A 49 -6.13 7.32 -4.81
C ALA A 49 -7.12 8.40 -5.23
N LEU A 50 -8.14 8.06 -6.03
CA LEU A 50 -9.16 9.02 -6.45
C LEU A 50 -10.03 9.50 -5.29
N LEU A 51 -10.00 8.83 -4.15
CA LEU A 51 -10.69 9.32 -2.95
C LEU A 51 -10.08 10.63 -2.44
N GLY A 52 -8.87 10.95 -2.85
CA GLY A 52 -8.24 12.23 -2.53
C GLY A 52 -7.48 12.27 -1.22
N TYR A 53 -7.25 11.13 -0.59
CA TYR A 53 -6.53 11.04 0.68
C TYR A 53 -5.25 10.23 0.53
N PRO A 54 -4.21 10.53 1.35
CA PRO A 54 -2.98 9.73 1.32
C PRO A 54 -3.26 8.26 1.62
N LEU A 55 -2.61 7.38 0.86
CA LEU A 55 -2.75 5.93 1.02
C LEU A 55 -1.55 5.34 1.75
N LEU A 56 -1.82 4.52 2.75
CA LEU A 56 -0.82 3.72 3.44
C LEU A 56 -1.03 2.25 3.07
N ILE A 57 0.01 1.58 2.58
CA ILE A 57 -0.06 0.19 2.17
C ILE A 57 0.79 -0.67 3.11
N GLY A 58 0.17 -1.66 3.73
CA GLY A 58 0.84 -2.56 4.67
C GLY A 58 0.78 -4.00 4.19
N ALA A 59 1.63 -4.38 3.24
CA ALA A 59 1.69 -5.73 2.68
C ALA A 59 2.83 -6.57 3.24
N SER A 60 3.78 -5.95 3.96
CA SER A 60 5.02 -6.58 4.39
C SER A 60 4.79 -7.89 5.14
N ARG A 61 5.39 -8.96 4.63
CA ARG A 61 5.40 -10.30 5.22
C ARG A 61 4.02 -10.91 5.47
N LYS A 62 2.96 -10.35 4.86
CA LYS A 62 1.61 -10.84 5.08
C LYS A 62 1.38 -12.19 4.43
N ARG A 63 0.40 -12.90 4.96
CA ARG A 63 0.13 -14.29 4.61
C ARG A 63 -0.11 -14.51 3.12
N PHE A 64 -0.79 -13.58 2.46
CA PHE A 64 -1.07 -13.74 1.04
C PHE A 64 0.19 -13.75 0.16
N LEU A 65 1.27 -13.11 0.64
CA LEU A 65 2.58 -13.19 -0.03
C LEU A 65 3.18 -14.58 0.13
N GLY A 66 3.00 -15.18 1.31
CA GLY A 66 3.46 -16.54 1.56
C GLY A 66 2.73 -17.56 0.71
N GLU A 67 1.45 -17.37 0.48
CA GLU A 67 0.67 -18.26 -0.37
C GLU A 67 1.13 -18.22 -1.82
N LEU A 68 1.55 -17.05 -2.30
CA LEU A 68 2.09 -16.92 -3.63
C LEU A 68 3.46 -17.60 -3.78
N THR A 69 4.33 -17.42 -2.80
CA THR A 69 5.72 -17.85 -2.88
C THR A 69 5.98 -19.23 -2.29
N GLY A 70 5.00 -19.79 -1.60
CA GLY A 70 5.16 -21.06 -0.90
C GLY A 70 5.88 -20.95 0.44
N GLU A 71 6.09 -19.73 0.93
CA GLU A 71 6.82 -19.50 2.16
C GLU A 71 5.89 -19.39 3.37
N THR A 72 5.98 -20.34 4.29
CA THR A 72 5.19 -20.34 5.51
C THR A 72 5.80 -19.46 6.60
N ASN A 73 7.13 -19.31 6.60
CA ASN A 73 7.80 -18.44 7.55
C ASN A 73 7.74 -16.98 7.10
N PRO A 74 7.16 -16.08 7.91
CA PRO A 74 7.08 -14.66 7.53
C PRO A 74 8.43 -14.03 7.19
N ASP A 75 9.52 -14.49 7.83
CA ASP A 75 10.84 -13.94 7.57
C ASP A 75 11.32 -14.23 6.15
N ASN A 76 10.78 -15.26 5.51
CA ASN A 76 11.15 -15.64 4.14
C ASN A 76 10.27 -14.97 3.08
N ARG A 77 9.42 -14.03 3.49
CA ARG A 77 8.53 -13.29 2.59
C ARG A 77 9.07 -11.91 2.24
N GLU A 78 10.31 -11.63 2.61
CA GLU A 78 10.86 -10.28 2.44
C GLU A 78 11.01 -9.88 0.97
N ALA A 79 11.45 -10.79 0.12
CA ALA A 79 11.62 -10.49 -1.31
C ALA A 79 10.28 -10.07 -1.94
N ALA A 80 9.21 -10.81 -1.65
CA ALA A 80 7.88 -10.46 -2.15
C ALA A 80 7.40 -9.13 -1.55
N SER A 81 7.68 -8.88 -0.27
CA SER A 81 7.34 -7.63 0.40
C SER A 81 8.02 -6.44 -0.29
N ILE A 82 9.31 -6.58 -0.60
CA ILE A 82 10.07 -5.53 -1.28
C ILE A 82 9.54 -5.30 -2.69
N ALA A 83 9.17 -6.37 -3.40
CA ALA A 83 8.59 -6.24 -4.73
C ALA A 83 7.30 -5.42 -4.70
N ILE A 84 6.41 -5.68 -3.74
CA ILE A 84 5.17 -4.93 -3.60
C ILE A 84 5.48 -3.45 -3.29
N THR A 85 6.39 -3.19 -2.35
CA THR A 85 6.78 -1.81 -2.02
C THR A 85 7.29 -1.07 -3.26
N THR A 86 8.13 -1.74 -4.06
CA THR A 86 8.68 -1.15 -5.28
C THR A 86 7.56 -0.78 -6.26
N LEU A 87 6.63 -1.70 -6.47
CA LEU A 87 5.56 -1.48 -7.43
C LEU A 87 4.59 -0.40 -6.97
N VAL A 88 4.20 -0.40 -5.70
CA VAL A 88 3.27 0.62 -5.21
C VAL A 88 3.93 2.00 -5.09
N ALA A 89 5.25 2.05 -4.91
CA ALA A 89 5.96 3.33 -4.85
C ALA A 89 5.91 4.08 -6.19
N ARG A 90 5.60 3.39 -7.28
CA ARG A 90 5.41 4.02 -8.60
C ARG A 90 4.04 4.64 -8.76
N GLN A 91 3.15 4.40 -7.81
CA GLN A 91 1.77 4.89 -7.84
C GLN A 91 1.56 5.96 -6.78
N SER A 92 0.34 6.43 -6.64
CA SER A 92 0.00 7.50 -5.70
C SER A 92 -0.18 6.95 -4.29
N VAL A 93 0.91 6.44 -3.72
CA VAL A 93 0.92 5.90 -2.36
C VAL A 93 1.76 6.81 -1.48
N TRP A 94 1.18 7.22 -0.34
CA TRP A 94 1.83 8.11 0.61
C TRP A 94 2.93 7.41 1.40
N GLY A 95 2.71 6.15 1.76
CA GLY A 95 3.70 5.42 2.53
C GLY A 95 3.42 3.93 2.59
N VAL A 96 4.39 3.18 3.07
CA VAL A 96 4.25 1.73 3.28
C VAL A 96 4.62 1.41 4.72
N ARG A 97 3.94 0.41 5.28
CA ARG A 97 4.25 -0.11 6.61
C ARG A 97 5.01 -1.42 6.40
N THR A 98 6.17 -1.54 7.00
CA THR A 98 7.08 -2.66 6.76
C THR A 98 7.74 -3.15 8.05
N HIS A 99 8.19 -4.40 8.05
CA HIS A 99 8.91 -5.00 9.16
C HIS A 99 10.41 -4.69 9.13
N SER A 100 10.95 -4.35 7.95
CA SER A 100 12.36 -3.97 7.83
C SER A 100 12.46 -2.68 7.01
N VAL A 101 12.94 -1.63 7.64
CA VAL A 101 12.89 -0.27 7.05
C VAL A 101 13.87 -0.12 5.92
N LYS A 102 15.14 -0.48 6.13
CA LYS A 102 16.17 -0.16 5.15
C LYS A 102 15.95 -0.74 3.75
N PRO A 103 15.66 -2.05 3.59
CA PRO A 103 15.43 -2.59 2.23
C PRO A 103 14.28 -1.90 1.51
N HIS A 104 13.21 -1.58 2.21
CA HIS A 104 12.05 -0.92 1.62
C HIS A 104 12.34 0.54 1.30
N ARG A 105 13.07 1.21 2.16
CA ARG A 105 13.53 2.57 1.92
C ARG A 105 14.42 2.65 0.68
N ASP A 106 15.33 1.69 0.53
CA ASP A 106 16.20 1.61 -0.64
C ASP A 106 15.40 1.35 -1.91
N ALA A 107 14.38 0.49 -1.82
CA ALA A 107 13.49 0.23 -2.95
C ALA A 107 12.75 1.50 -3.38
N ILE A 108 12.20 2.24 -2.43
CA ILE A 108 11.50 3.50 -2.71
C ILE A 108 12.46 4.53 -3.32
N ALA A 109 13.66 4.65 -2.76
CA ALA A 109 14.67 5.56 -3.28
C ALA A 109 15.03 5.23 -4.72
N SER A 110 15.11 3.94 -5.05
CA SER A 110 15.38 3.49 -6.40
C SER A 110 14.27 3.89 -7.37
N VAL A 111 13.04 3.72 -6.95
CA VAL A 111 11.88 4.13 -7.77
C VAL A 111 11.91 5.63 -8.01
N GLN A 112 12.16 6.41 -6.97
CA GLN A 112 12.22 7.87 -7.07
C GLN A 112 13.35 8.33 -7.99
N ALA A 113 14.50 7.68 -7.92
CA ALA A 113 15.64 8.02 -8.78
C ALA A 113 15.31 7.75 -10.25
N MET A 114 14.62 6.65 -10.54
CA MET A 114 14.22 6.32 -11.90
C MET A 114 13.12 7.22 -12.43
N ALA A 115 12.27 7.73 -11.56
CA ALA A 115 11.17 8.60 -11.93
C ALA A 115 11.58 10.06 -12.06
N LYS A 116 12.82 10.40 -11.73
CA LYS A 116 13.30 11.78 -11.80
C LYS A 116 13.18 12.30 -13.22
N ASP A 117 12.69 13.53 -13.34
CA ASP A 117 12.46 14.14 -14.65
C ASP A 117 13.77 14.29 -15.43
N LYS A 118 13.77 13.74 -16.64
CA LYS A 118 14.94 13.79 -17.52
C LYS A 118 15.27 15.21 -17.99
N VAL A 119 14.30 16.10 -17.95
CA VAL A 119 14.49 17.48 -18.35
C VAL A 119 15.49 18.19 -17.43
N GLU A 120 15.61 17.71 -16.20
CA GLU A 120 16.52 18.29 -15.21
C GLU A 120 17.97 17.82 -15.37
N SER A 121 18.22 16.81 -16.16
CA SER A 121 19.56 16.27 -16.32
C SER A 121 20.41 17.05 -17.30
#